data_2c3e9b2866911d11e4adba1057273628
#
_entry.id   2c3e9b2866911d11e4adba1057273628
#
_cell.length_a   1.000
_cell.length_b   1.000
_cell.length_c   1.000
_cell.angle_alpha   90.00
_cell.angle_beta   90.00
_cell.angle_gamma   90.00
#
_symmetry.space_group_name_H-M   'P 1'
#
loop_
_entity.id
_entity.type
_entity.pdbx_description
1 polymer ?
#
loop_
_entity_poly.entity_id
_entity_poly.type
_entity_poly.pdbx_seq_one_letter_code
_entity_poly.pdbx_strand_id
1 'polypeptide(L)'
;MQIGVEAQRAVENRRVFVLDEDEITRTVLQFMLADDNETHEFATIDAALEKGLDWQPDLVLLSAAFVIRDGAELLHNLRSAWPGVKLLVICEADDAAGVAAVMAIGADDTLTRPFKVEPVRRKIDRHLGRKVELKIPVVVS
;
A
#
# COMPACT_ATOMS: atom_id res chain seq x y z
N MET A 1 26.05 13.33 16.28
CA MET A 1 25.10 13.64 15.82
C MET A 1 24.16 12.68 15.35
N GLN A 2 23.34 12.23 16.20
CA GLN A 2 22.32 11.31 15.93
C GLN A 2 21.20 11.93 15.16
N ILE A 3 21.06 13.20 15.29
CA ILE A 3 19.96 13.89 14.67
C ILE A 3 19.92 13.71 13.17
N GLY A 4 21.06 13.78 12.53
CA GLY A 4 21.11 13.66 11.10
C GLY A 4 20.70 12.28 10.62
N VAL A 5 21.08 11.25 11.36
CA VAL A 5 20.76 9.89 10.98
C VAL A 5 19.27 9.64 11.16
N GLU A 6 18.71 10.13 12.25
CA GLU A 6 17.30 9.93 12.48
C GLU A 6 16.44 10.69 11.47
N ALA A 7 16.86 11.90 11.11
CA ALA A 7 16.13 12.67 10.12
C ALA A 7 16.15 11.98 8.78
N GLN A 8 17.28 11.38 8.41
CA GLN A 8 17.39 10.69 7.17
C GLN A 8 16.49 9.44 7.17
N ARG A 9 16.47 8.73 8.28
CA ARG A 9 15.64 7.55 8.40
C ARG A 9 14.16 7.93 8.31
N ALA A 10 13.77 9.03 8.92
CA ALA A 10 12.40 9.46 8.87
C ALA A 10 11.98 9.83 7.45
N VAL A 11 12.89 10.42 6.68
CA VAL A 11 12.57 10.76 5.30
C VAL A 11 12.40 9.50 4.46
N GLU A 12 13.18 8.47 4.76
CA GLU A 12 13.10 7.24 4.01
C GLU A 12 11.93 6.37 4.42
N ASN A 13 11.45 6.55 5.65
CA ASN A 13 10.32 5.77 6.12
C ASN A 13 9.04 6.32 5.53
N ARG A 14 8.35 5.48 4.79
CA ARG A 14 7.07 5.83 4.23
C ARG A 14 5.97 5.16 5.01
N ARG A 15 4.80 5.76 5.00
CA ARG A 15 3.69 5.24 5.79
C ARG A 15 2.73 4.50 4.88
N VAL A 16 2.43 3.26 5.23
CA VAL A 16 1.54 2.40 4.48
C VAL A 16 0.37 2.01 5.37
N PHE A 17 -0.84 2.20 4.88
CA PHE A 17 -2.04 1.75 5.58
C PHE A 17 -2.55 0.49 4.89
N VAL A 18 -2.96 -0.50 5.70
CA VAL A 18 -3.55 -1.72 5.21
C VAL A 18 -5.00 -1.74 5.67
N LEU A 19 -5.93 -1.63 4.73
CA LEU A 19 -7.35 -1.61 5.02
C LEU A 19 -8.00 -2.86 4.50
N ASP A 20 -8.35 -3.75 5.38
CA ASP A 20 -9.01 -4.99 4.99
C ASP A 20 -9.82 -5.47 6.18
N GLU A 21 -11.01 -6.03 5.91
CA GLU A 21 -11.82 -6.57 6.98
C GLU A 21 -11.22 -7.84 7.55
N ASP A 22 -10.42 -8.54 6.75
CA ASP A 22 -9.84 -9.80 7.16
C ASP A 22 -8.58 -9.59 7.98
N GLU A 23 -8.62 -10.02 9.22
CA GLU A 23 -7.50 -9.85 10.13
C GLU A 23 -6.25 -10.59 9.66
N ILE A 24 -6.43 -11.75 9.04
CA ILE A 24 -5.28 -12.53 8.58
C ILE A 24 -4.56 -11.78 7.49
N THR A 25 -5.30 -11.20 6.54
CA THR A 25 -4.70 -10.41 5.48
C THR A 25 -3.92 -9.23 6.05
N ARG A 26 -4.51 -8.52 7.03
CA ARG A 26 -3.84 -7.38 7.64
C ARG A 26 -2.54 -7.80 8.32
N THR A 27 -2.58 -8.91 9.05
CA THR A 27 -1.40 -9.38 9.77
C THR A 27 -0.29 -9.79 8.82
N VAL A 28 -0.64 -10.51 7.75
CA VAL A 28 0.36 -10.98 6.80
C VAL A 28 1.03 -9.80 6.10
N LEU A 29 0.23 -8.82 5.65
CA LEU A 29 0.80 -7.68 4.93
C LEU A 29 1.62 -6.80 5.87
N GLN A 30 1.17 -6.62 7.10
CA GLN A 30 1.94 -5.85 8.06
C GLN A 30 3.28 -6.51 8.32
N PHE A 31 3.29 -7.83 8.46
CA PHE A 31 4.53 -8.56 8.68
C PHE A 31 5.49 -8.37 7.50
N MET A 32 4.97 -8.42 6.28
CA MET A 32 5.79 -8.30 5.09
C MET A 32 6.38 -6.91 4.90
N LEU A 33 5.69 -5.88 5.40
CA LEU A 33 6.07 -4.50 5.10
C LEU A 33 6.70 -3.74 6.25
N ALA A 34 6.59 -4.24 7.46
CA ALA A 34 6.98 -3.48 8.65
C ALA A 34 8.47 -3.17 8.75
N ASP A 35 9.32 -3.99 8.12
CA ASP A 35 10.75 -3.75 8.21
C ASP A 35 11.17 -2.47 7.48
N ASP A 36 10.49 -2.17 6.38
CA ASP A 36 10.89 -1.06 5.53
C ASP A 36 9.93 0.11 5.56
N ASN A 37 8.79 -0.03 6.22
CA ASN A 37 7.74 0.97 6.18
C ASN A 37 7.10 1.13 7.55
N GLU A 38 6.57 2.31 7.82
CA GLU A 38 5.73 2.50 8.97
C GLU A 38 4.35 2.00 8.54
N THR A 39 3.90 0.86 9.07
CA THR A 39 2.70 0.19 8.61
C THR A 39 1.63 0.20 9.68
N HIS A 40 0.43 0.60 9.32
CA HIS A 40 -0.72 0.62 10.21
C HIS A 40 -1.86 -0.15 9.56
N GLU A 41 -2.60 -0.93 10.34
CA GLU A 41 -3.70 -1.74 9.81
C GLU A 41 -5.03 -1.28 10.36
N PHE A 42 -6.06 -1.33 9.52
CA PHE A 42 -7.40 -0.91 9.90
C PHE A 42 -8.43 -1.87 9.30
N ALA A 43 -9.47 -2.16 10.08
CA ALA A 43 -10.56 -3.00 9.61
C ALA A 43 -11.65 -2.20 8.92
N THR A 44 -11.68 -0.88 9.09
CA THR A 44 -12.71 -0.02 8.51
C THR A 44 -12.10 1.21 7.88
N ILE A 45 -12.83 1.76 6.92
CA ILE A 45 -12.41 3.01 6.26
C ILE A 45 -12.42 4.16 7.27
N ASP A 46 -13.42 4.20 8.15
CA ASP A 46 -13.53 5.29 9.10
C ASP A 46 -12.34 5.35 10.05
N ALA A 47 -11.88 4.18 10.52
CA ALA A 47 -10.72 4.14 11.41
C ALA A 47 -9.47 4.66 10.70
N ALA A 48 -9.32 4.31 9.44
CA ALA A 48 -8.18 4.76 8.66
C ALA A 48 -8.23 6.27 8.42
N LEU A 49 -9.41 6.80 8.11
CA LEU A 49 -9.55 8.24 7.89
C LEU A 49 -9.25 9.03 9.17
N GLU A 50 -9.67 8.50 10.30
CA GLU A 50 -9.41 9.17 11.57
C GLU A 50 -7.92 9.22 11.86
N LYS A 51 -7.22 8.11 11.70
CA LYS A 51 -5.78 8.08 11.93
C LYS A 51 -5.06 8.97 10.94
N GLY A 52 -5.54 8.99 9.69
CA GLY A 52 -4.91 9.72 8.62
C GLY A 52 -5.06 11.22 8.71
N LEU A 53 -5.87 11.73 9.66
CA LEU A 53 -5.94 13.17 9.87
C LEU A 53 -4.59 13.70 10.33
N ASP A 54 -3.93 12.96 11.22
CA ASP A 54 -2.64 13.39 11.74
C ASP A 54 -1.47 12.70 11.05
N TRP A 55 -1.70 11.51 10.52
CA TRP A 55 -0.63 10.67 9.99
C TRP A 55 -1.01 10.19 8.60
N GLN A 56 -0.87 11.05 7.63
CA GLN A 56 -1.30 10.72 6.26
C GLN A 56 -0.47 9.59 5.68
N PRO A 57 -1.10 8.61 5.05
CA PRO A 57 -0.35 7.54 4.41
C PRO A 57 0.20 7.97 3.06
N ASP A 58 1.30 7.36 2.66
CA ASP A 58 1.85 7.54 1.33
C ASP A 58 1.24 6.53 0.37
N LEU A 59 0.82 5.37 0.89
CA LEU A 59 0.26 4.30 0.09
C LEU A 59 -0.76 3.55 0.92
N VAL A 60 -1.85 3.13 0.29
CA VAL A 60 -2.88 2.34 0.96
C VAL A 60 -3.08 1.05 0.20
N LEU A 61 -3.07 -0.07 0.93
CA LEU A 61 -3.49 -1.36 0.40
C LEU A 61 -4.93 -1.53 0.85
N LEU A 62 -5.85 -1.63 -0.10
CA LEU A 62 -7.27 -1.53 0.15
C LEU A 62 -7.99 -2.75 -0.37
N SER A 63 -8.76 -3.41 0.48
CA SER A 63 -9.52 -4.59 0.08
C SER A 63 -10.49 -4.28 -1.05
N ALA A 64 -10.56 -5.18 -2.03
CA ALA A 64 -11.52 -5.04 -3.12
C ALA A 64 -12.95 -4.99 -2.60
N ALA A 65 -13.23 -5.60 -1.46
CA ALA A 65 -14.59 -5.60 -0.90
C ALA A 65 -15.07 -4.18 -0.61
N PHE A 66 -14.19 -3.31 -0.13
CA PHE A 66 -14.55 -1.92 0.12
C PHE A 66 -14.82 -1.19 -1.19
N VAL A 67 -14.01 -1.47 -2.21
CA VAL A 67 -14.15 -0.81 -3.50
C VAL A 67 -15.42 -1.25 -4.20
N ILE A 68 -15.76 -2.53 -4.10
CA ILE A 68 -16.98 -3.05 -4.68
C ILE A 68 -18.20 -2.41 -4.01
N ARG A 69 -18.14 -2.26 -2.68
CA ARG A 69 -19.25 -1.69 -1.95
C ARG A 69 -19.46 -0.21 -2.25
N ASP A 70 -18.36 0.55 -2.26
CA ASP A 70 -18.46 2.01 -2.32
C ASP A 70 -18.09 2.61 -3.67
N GLY A 71 -17.44 1.87 -4.54
CA GLY A 71 -17.18 2.29 -5.91
C GLY A 71 -16.08 3.35 -6.05
N ALA A 72 -16.11 4.02 -7.20
CA ALA A 72 -15.11 5.03 -7.52
C ALA A 72 -15.10 6.19 -6.53
N GLU A 73 -16.23 6.44 -5.90
CA GLU A 73 -16.33 7.52 -4.93
C GLU A 73 -15.40 7.30 -3.76
N LEU A 74 -15.21 6.05 -3.34
CA LEU A 74 -14.28 5.75 -2.25
C LEU A 74 -12.87 6.18 -2.63
N LEU A 75 -12.42 5.82 -3.84
CA LEU A 75 -11.08 6.19 -4.26
C LEU A 75 -10.93 7.71 -4.35
N HIS A 76 -11.96 8.38 -4.84
CA HIS A 76 -11.94 9.83 -4.91
C HIS A 76 -11.83 10.44 -3.52
N ASN A 77 -12.59 9.92 -2.56
CA ASN A 77 -12.59 10.45 -1.20
C ASN A 77 -11.24 10.24 -0.52
N LEU A 78 -10.62 9.09 -0.75
CA LEU A 78 -9.32 8.81 -0.16
C LEU A 78 -8.25 9.74 -0.75
N ARG A 79 -8.32 10.00 -2.05
CA ARG A 79 -7.37 10.91 -2.68
C ARG A 79 -7.58 12.37 -2.25
N SER A 80 -8.83 12.73 -1.94
CA SER A 80 -9.10 14.05 -1.42
C SER A 80 -8.57 14.22 -0.01
N ALA A 81 -8.71 13.17 0.79
CA ALA A 81 -8.22 13.19 2.17
C ALA A 81 -6.70 13.18 2.22
N TRP A 82 -6.06 12.43 1.30
CA TRP A 82 -4.61 12.24 1.31
C TRP A 82 -4.05 12.50 -0.09
N PRO A 83 -3.83 13.76 -0.44
CA PRO A 83 -3.32 14.10 -1.78
C PRO A 83 -2.00 13.40 -2.06
N GLY A 84 -1.91 12.81 -3.24
CA GLY A 84 -0.69 12.10 -3.64
C GLY A 84 -0.63 10.65 -3.21
N VAL A 85 -1.63 10.17 -2.46
CA VAL A 85 -1.60 8.79 -1.97
C VAL A 85 -1.72 7.82 -3.14
N LYS A 86 -1.02 6.70 -3.04
CA LYS A 86 -1.14 5.60 -4.00
C LYS A 86 -2.13 4.59 -3.45
N LEU A 87 -3.08 4.18 -4.28
CA LEU A 87 -4.12 3.26 -3.88
C LEU A 87 -3.97 1.94 -4.64
N LEU A 88 -3.60 0.89 -3.93
CA LEU A 88 -3.46 -0.43 -4.50
C LEU A 88 -4.56 -1.32 -3.93
N VAL A 89 -5.29 -2.00 -4.79
CA VAL A 89 -6.44 -2.78 -4.36
C VAL A 89 -6.06 -4.26 -4.26
N ILE A 90 -6.42 -4.89 -3.14
CA ILE A 90 -6.12 -6.29 -2.89
C ILE A 90 -7.18 -7.13 -3.57
N CYS A 91 -6.78 -7.98 -4.49
CA CYS A 91 -7.67 -8.80 -5.31
C CYS A 91 -7.27 -10.27 -5.25
N GLU A 92 -8.17 -11.14 -5.69
CA GLU A 92 -7.84 -12.56 -5.83
C GLU A 92 -7.13 -12.78 -7.16
N ALA A 93 -6.21 -13.74 -7.18
CA ALA A 93 -5.40 -13.99 -8.36
C ALA A 93 -6.21 -14.45 -9.56
N ASP A 94 -7.31 -15.15 -9.31
CA ASP A 94 -8.12 -15.71 -10.39
C ASP A 94 -9.29 -14.80 -10.76
N ASP A 95 -9.30 -13.57 -10.29
CA ASP A 95 -10.41 -12.66 -10.55
C ASP A 95 -9.96 -11.56 -11.52
N ALA A 96 -9.74 -11.95 -12.76
CA ALA A 96 -9.29 -10.99 -13.77
C ALA A 96 -10.33 -9.88 -14.00
N ALA A 97 -11.61 -10.22 -13.90
CA ALA A 97 -12.65 -9.22 -14.07
C ALA A 97 -12.64 -8.19 -12.95
N GLY A 98 -12.41 -8.66 -11.73
CA GLY A 98 -12.32 -7.77 -10.58
C GLY A 98 -11.11 -6.84 -10.67
N VAL A 99 -9.97 -7.38 -11.10
CA VAL A 99 -8.78 -6.58 -11.30
C VAL A 99 -9.05 -5.49 -12.34
N ALA A 100 -9.64 -5.87 -13.47
CA ALA A 100 -9.94 -4.90 -14.52
C ALA A 100 -10.91 -3.84 -14.03
N ALA A 101 -11.90 -4.23 -13.23
CA ALA A 101 -12.90 -3.30 -12.73
C ALA A 101 -12.29 -2.25 -11.80
N VAL A 102 -11.44 -2.67 -10.86
CA VAL A 102 -10.85 -1.71 -9.94
C VAL A 102 -9.85 -0.78 -10.64
N MET A 103 -9.15 -1.29 -11.64
CA MET A 103 -8.26 -0.44 -12.41
C MET A 103 -9.04 0.57 -13.24
N ALA A 104 -10.19 0.16 -13.78
CA ALA A 104 -11.03 1.05 -14.58
C ALA A 104 -11.57 2.22 -13.78
N ILE A 105 -11.82 2.04 -12.48
CA ILE A 105 -12.36 3.12 -11.67
C ILE A 105 -11.27 3.93 -10.99
N GLY A 106 -10.00 3.65 -11.28
CA GLY A 106 -8.95 4.56 -10.89
C GLY A 106 -7.94 4.08 -9.86
N ALA A 107 -7.89 2.78 -9.56
CA ALA A 107 -6.84 2.28 -8.69
C ALA A 107 -5.50 2.45 -9.38
N ASP A 108 -4.45 2.71 -8.60
CA ASP A 108 -3.12 2.85 -9.17
C ASP A 108 -2.54 1.49 -9.56
N ASP A 109 -2.91 0.44 -8.83
CA ASP A 109 -2.42 -0.90 -9.13
C ASP A 109 -3.24 -1.89 -8.31
N THR A 110 -2.94 -3.17 -8.44
CA THR A 110 -3.56 -4.21 -7.63
C THR A 110 -2.47 -5.05 -6.97
N LEU A 111 -2.85 -5.71 -5.88
CA LEU A 111 -1.98 -6.66 -5.20
C LEU A 111 -2.80 -7.92 -5.07
N THR A 112 -2.37 -9.00 -5.74
CA THR A 112 -3.19 -10.21 -5.82
C THR A 112 -2.67 -11.30 -4.89
N ARG A 113 -3.60 -12.09 -4.32
CA ARG A 113 -3.24 -13.24 -3.53
C ARG A 113 -2.81 -14.37 -4.47
N PRO A 114 -1.98 -15.29 -4.02
CA PRO A 114 -1.35 -15.33 -2.70
C PRO A 114 -0.18 -14.35 -2.60
N PHE A 115 0.04 -13.82 -1.41
CA PHE A 115 1.10 -12.84 -1.24
C PHE A 115 2.44 -13.51 -1.05
N LYS A 116 3.45 -13.01 -1.75
CA LYS A 116 4.82 -13.43 -1.56
C LYS A 116 5.65 -12.20 -1.25
N VAL A 117 6.59 -12.34 -0.36
CA VAL A 117 7.33 -11.21 0.21
C VAL A 117 8.01 -10.38 -0.87
N GLU A 118 8.77 -11.03 -1.77
CA GLU A 118 9.53 -10.27 -2.75
C GLU A 118 8.65 -9.50 -3.74
N PRO A 119 7.66 -10.13 -4.36
CA PRO A 119 6.79 -9.39 -5.27
C PRO A 119 6.02 -8.27 -4.58
N VAL A 120 5.55 -8.50 -3.33
CA VAL A 120 4.83 -7.48 -2.59
C VAL A 120 5.75 -6.30 -2.33
N ARG A 121 6.93 -6.53 -1.79
CA ARG A 121 7.87 -5.46 -1.48
C ARG A 121 8.27 -4.68 -2.73
N ARG A 122 8.49 -5.39 -3.83
CA ARG A 122 8.91 -4.75 -5.07
C ARG A 122 7.83 -3.81 -5.59
N LYS A 123 6.57 -4.25 -5.53
CA LYS A 123 5.47 -3.44 -6.00
C LYS A 123 5.29 -2.20 -5.11
N ILE A 124 5.38 -2.37 -3.80
CA ILE A 124 5.26 -1.25 -2.87
C ILE A 124 6.40 -0.24 -3.11
N ASP A 125 7.63 -0.73 -3.24
CA ASP A 125 8.77 0.15 -3.45
C ASP A 125 8.62 0.94 -4.75
N ARG A 126 8.11 0.29 -5.80
CA ARG A 126 7.92 0.97 -7.06
C ARG A 126 6.95 2.12 -6.94
N HIS A 127 5.83 1.90 -6.24
CA HIS A 127 4.82 2.94 -6.09
C HIS A 127 5.23 4.02 -5.10
N LEU A 128 6.13 3.72 -4.19
CA LEU A 128 6.66 4.72 -3.28
C LEU A 128 7.84 5.49 -3.88
N GLY A 129 8.23 5.12 -5.10
CA GLY A 129 9.35 5.80 -5.77
C GLY A 129 10.71 5.41 -5.24
N ARG A 130 10.81 4.30 -4.50
CA ARG A 130 12.10 3.85 -4.02
C ARG A 130 12.85 3.17 -5.15
N LYS A 131 14.17 3.37 -5.17
CA LYS A 131 14.95 2.68 -6.12
C LYS A 131 15.02 1.28 -5.73
N VAL A 132 14.57 0.42 -6.60
CA VAL A 132 14.70 -0.98 -6.40
C VAL A 132 16.11 -1.23 -6.79
N GLU A 133 16.97 -1.62 -5.83
CA GLU A 133 18.27 -1.85 -6.09
C GLU A 133 18.43 -3.03 -6.89
N LEU A 134 18.84 -2.89 -8.08
CA LEU A 134 19.00 -3.98 -8.88
C LEU A 134 20.27 -4.53 -8.63
N LYS A 135 20.38 -5.48 -7.95
CA LYS A 135 21.52 -6.11 -7.67
C LYS A 135 21.97 -6.81 -8.81
N ILE A 136 22.12 -6.28 -9.77
CA ILE A 136 22.48 -6.98 -10.87
C ILE A 136 23.79 -6.86 -11.08
N PRO A 137 24.29 -6.95 -10.93
CA PRO A 137 25.34 -6.83 -11.10
C PRO A 137 26.07 -7.39 -11.89
N VAL A 138 26.09 -7.81 -11.92
CA VAL A 138 26.57 -8.34 -12.50
C VAL A 138 27.28 -7.90 -13.20
N VAL A 139 27.28 -7.43 -13.27
CA VAL A 139 27.78 -6.96 -13.88
C VAL A 139 28.66 -7.19 -14.23
N VAL A 140 28.88 -7.63 -14.21
CA VAL A 140 29.59 -7.82 -14.54
C VAL A 140 30.37 -7.63 -14.91
N SER A 141 30.69 -7.59 -14.99
CA SER A 141 31.39 -7.41 -15.36
C SER A 141 31.86 -7.42 -15.67
#